data_a3acec61f4a301bbc7e9335848d2094e
#
_entry.id   a3acec61f4a301bbc7e9335848d2094e
#
_cell.length_a   1.000
_cell.length_b   1.000
_cell.length_c   1.000
_cell.angle_alpha   90.00
_cell.angle_beta   90.00
_cell.angle_gamma   90.00
#
_symmetry.space_group_name_H-M   'P 1'
#
loop_
_entity.id
_entity.type
_entity.pdbx_description
1 polymer ?
#
loop_
_entity_poly.entity_id
_entity_poly.type
_entity_poly.pdbx_seq_one_letter_code
_entity_poly.pdbx_strand_id
1 'polypeptide(L)'
;MFSTIVDLILPPRCGGCHLAGSWLCEICLRRMRRLEQPLCRRCGAELESPRGGCGCRGRLRSLTRLRSAVAYEGPVESAIQRFKYQGWRRLASPLATLIAERVLVEGLAASMVVAVPLHRDRERQRGFNQAELLAHELRRRTGLRAPPGRLLRIRTTAPQVGNDRLHRWQNVKGAFEWRGPQLSGRSVIVVDDVATTGATLEACASALNEGGAGPVIGVTVARVRI
;
A
#
# COMPACT_ATOMS: atom_id res chain seq x y z
N MET A 1 19.56 10.58 16.35
CA MET A 1 20.98 10.33 16.67
C MET A 1 21.18 9.39 17.86
N PHE A 2 20.21 8.54 18.24
CA PHE A 2 20.29 7.59 19.37
C PHE A 2 20.23 6.11 18.96
N SER A 3 20.42 5.81 17.69
CA SER A 3 20.33 4.46 17.13
C SER A 3 21.64 3.65 17.25
N THR A 4 22.79 4.33 17.42
CA THR A 4 24.10 3.75 17.15
C THR A 4 24.58 2.70 18.17
N ILE A 5 24.27 2.85 19.48
CA ILE A 5 24.75 1.91 20.50
C ILE A 5 23.85 0.66 20.57
N VAL A 6 22.55 0.83 20.47
CA VAL A 6 21.59 -0.30 20.45
C VAL A 6 21.77 -1.13 19.17
N ASP A 7 22.02 -0.48 18.04
CA ASP A 7 22.26 -1.16 16.74
C ASP A 7 23.62 -1.87 16.70
N LEU A 8 24.56 -1.52 17.59
CA LEU A 8 25.85 -2.22 17.74
C LEU A 8 25.68 -3.54 18.53
N ILE A 9 24.82 -3.54 19.55
CA ILE A 9 24.57 -4.71 20.41
C ILE A 9 23.52 -5.65 19.80
N LEU A 10 22.51 -5.07 19.16
CA LEU A 10 21.43 -5.79 18.48
C LEU A 10 21.27 -5.24 17.06
N PRO A 11 22.15 -5.64 16.14
CA PRO A 11 22.11 -5.14 14.78
C PRO A 11 20.78 -5.45 14.11
N PRO A 12 20.25 -4.50 13.32
CA PRO A 12 19.03 -4.73 12.58
C PRO A 12 19.17 -5.98 11.71
N ARG A 13 18.11 -6.76 11.63
CA ARG A 13 18.05 -7.94 10.77
C ARG A 13 17.19 -7.68 9.54
N CYS A 14 17.63 -8.19 8.40
CA CYS A 14 16.92 -8.01 7.14
C CYS A 14 15.55 -8.70 7.16
N GLY A 15 14.48 -7.96 6.86
CA GLY A 15 13.14 -8.49 6.76
C GLY A 15 12.95 -9.56 5.67
N GLY A 16 13.83 -9.59 4.66
CA GLY A 16 13.83 -10.61 3.62
C GLY A 16 14.58 -11.88 4.02
N CYS A 17 15.89 -11.78 4.31
CA CYS A 17 16.78 -12.94 4.49
C CYS A 17 17.33 -13.13 5.92
N HIS A 18 16.96 -12.29 6.88
CA HIS A 18 17.45 -12.31 8.28
C HIS A 18 18.92 -11.95 8.50
N LEU A 19 19.71 -11.66 7.47
CA LEU A 19 21.10 -11.22 7.65
C LEU A 19 21.16 -9.94 8.49
N ALA A 20 22.13 -9.85 9.37
CA ALA A 20 22.37 -8.65 10.18
C ALA A 20 22.90 -7.49 9.34
N GLY A 21 22.71 -6.24 9.81
CA GLY A 21 23.28 -5.02 9.26
C GLY A 21 22.27 -4.02 8.69
N SER A 22 21.08 -4.47 8.29
CA SER A 22 20.04 -3.55 7.77
C SER A 22 18.65 -4.14 7.88
N TRP A 23 17.62 -3.29 7.91
CA TRP A 23 16.21 -3.72 7.93
C TRP A 23 15.75 -4.34 6.60
N LEU A 24 16.40 -3.99 5.49
CA LEU A 24 16.20 -4.60 4.19
C LEU A 24 17.51 -4.46 3.41
N CYS A 25 18.26 -5.57 3.27
CA CYS A 25 19.59 -5.54 2.69
C CYS A 25 19.54 -5.38 1.17
N GLU A 26 20.64 -4.90 0.61
CA GLU A 26 20.77 -4.64 -0.81
C GLU A 26 20.58 -5.90 -1.68
N ILE A 27 21.04 -7.05 -1.19
CA ILE A 27 20.84 -8.35 -1.85
C ILE A 27 19.33 -8.63 -1.99
N CYS A 28 18.57 -8.46 -0.91
CA CYS A 28 17.12 -8.64 -0.95
C CYS A 28 16.44 -7.61 -1.86
N LEU A 29 16.85 -6.33 -1.81
CA LEU A 29 16.32 -5.29 -2.69
C LEU A 29 16.55 -5.62 -4.17
N ARG A 30 17.74 -6.11 -4.54
CA ARG A 30 18.04 -6.54 -5.91
C ARG A 30 17.28 -7.79 -6.33
N ARG A 31 16.96 -8.69 -5.42
CA ARG A 31 16.19 -9.91 -5.69
C ARG A 31 14.67 -9.67 -5.75
N MET A 32 14.18 -8.49 -5.36
CA MET A 32 12.78 -8.14 -5.50
C MET A 32 12.43 -7.88 -6.96
N ARG A 33 11.52 -8.67 -7.51
CA ARG A 33 11.07 -8.50 -8.89
C ARG A 33 10.23 -7.21 -9.02
N ARG A 34 10.79 -6.23 -9.71
CA ARG A 34 10.06 -5.01 -10.07
C ARG A 34 8.93 -5.36 -11.06
N LEU A 35 7.81 -4.64 -10.96
CA LEU A 35 6.75 -4.75 -11.95
C LEU A 35 7.13 -3.93 -13.18
N GLU A 36 7.22 -4.60 -14.33
CA GLU A 36 7.73 -4.03 -15.58
C GLU A 36 6.61 -3.87 -16.62
N GLN A 37 6.85 -2.97 -17.57
CA GLN A 37 5.96 -2.77 -18.71
C GLN A 37 5.91 -4.03 -19.60
N PRO A 38 4.75 -4.33 -20.24
CA PRO A 38 3.55 -3.52 -20.25
C PRO A 38 2.66 -3.75 -19.01
N LEU A 39 2.29 -2.65 -18.35
CA LEU A 39 1.37 -2.66 -17.22
C LEU A 39 -0.03 -2.16 -17.62
N CYS A 40 -1.06 -2.73 -17.03
CA CYS A 40 -2.41 -2.20 -17.15
C CYS A 40 -2.44 -0.74 -16.66
N ARG A 41 -2.88 0.17 -17.52
CA ARG A 41 -2.93 1.62 -17.20
C ARG A 41 -3.77 1.91 -15.95
N ARG A 42 -4.82 1.11 -15.67
CA ARG A 42 -5.71 1.31 -14.54
C ARG A 42 -5.22 0.60 -13.27
N CYS A 43 -5.06 -0.71 -13.29
CA CYS A 43 -4.78 -1.49 -12.09
C CYS A 43 -3.29 -1.82 -11.87
N GLY A 44 -2.41 -1.56 -12.83
CA GLY A 44 -0.97 -1.84 -12.70
C GLY A 44 -0.62 -3.33 -12.72
N ALA A 45 -1.53 -4.22 -13.16
CA ALA A 45 -1.19 -5.62 -13.41
C ALA A 45 -0.29 -5.72 -14.65
N GLU A 46 0.66 -6.62 -14.62
CA GLU A 46 1.47 -6.96 -15.79
C GLU A 46 0.56 -7.55 -16.88
N LEU A 47 0.81 -7.19 -18.11
CA LEU A 47 0.09 -7.65 -19.28
C LEU A 47 1.03 -8.51 -20.13
N GLU A 48 0.48 -9.50 -20.80
CA GLU A 48 1.25 -10.33 -21.74
C GLU A 48 1.71 -9.54 -22.97
N SER A 49 0.94 -8.50 -23.34
CA SER A 49 1.29 -7.59 -24.43
C SER A 49 0.74 -6.17 -24.18
N PRO A 50 1.25 -5.14 -24.87
CA PRO A 50 0.75 -3.75 -24.71
C PRO A 50 -0.75 -3.60 -25.06
N ARG A 51 -1.28 -4.46 -25.91
CA ARG A 51 -2.70 -4.51 -26.28
C ARG A 51 -3.48 -5.55 -25.49
N GLY A 52 -2.84 -6.29 -24.59
CA GLY A 52 -3.42 -7.34 -23.77
C GLY A 52 -4.56 -6.81 -22.90
N GLY A 53 -5.60 -7.62 -22.75
CA GLY A 53 -6.73 -7.35 -21.89
C GLY A 53 -6.35 -7.50 -20.40
N CYS A 54 -6.96 -6.70 -19.54
CA CYS A 54 -6.87 -6.87 -18.10
C CYS A 54 -8.24 -7.13 -17.50
N GLY A 55 -8.34 -8.13 -16.62
CA GLY A 55 -9.58 -8.49 -15.91
C GLY A 55 -10.11 -7.44 -14.92
N CYS A 56 -9.47 -6.25 -14.83
CA CYS A 56 -9.92 -5.17 -13.96
C CYS A 56 -11.03 -4.29 -14.58
N ARG A 57 -11.39 -4.48 -15.84
CA ARG A 57 -12.39 -3.66 -16.55
C ARG A 57 -13.70 -3.61 -15.77
N GLY A 58 -14.23 -2.39 -15.55
CA GLY A 58 -15.50 -2.14 -14.85
C GLY A 58 -15.45 -2.30 -13.32
N ARG A 59 -14.35 -2.76 -12.74
CA ARG A 59 -14.20 -2.99 -11.30
C ARG A 59 -13.54 -1.84 -10.56
N LEU A 60 -12.55 -1.17 -11.15
CA LEU A 60 -11.93 0.03 -10.60
C LEU A 60 -12.58 1.26 -11.23
N ARG A 61 -13.53 1.88 -10.55
CA ARG A 61 -14.28 3.05 -11.05
C ARG A 61 -13.85 4.34 -10.36
N SER A 62 -13.61 4.25 -9.06
CA SER A 62 -13.26 5.38 -8.19
C SER A 62 -11.75 5.65 -8.19
N LEU A 63 -10.93 4.61 -8.31
CA LEU A 63 -9.49 4.76 -8.51
C LEU A 63 -9.18 5.24 -9.92
N THR A 64 -8.42 6.33 -10.02
CA THR A 64 -7.85 6.78 -11.29
C THR A 64 -6.76 5.81 -11.76
N ARG A 65 -5.91 5.35 -10.83
CA ARG A 65 -4.78 4.47 -11.11
C ARG A 65 -4.39 3.68 -9.87
N LEU A 66 -3.92 2.45 -10.04
CA LEU A 66 -3.28 1.66 -8.99
C LEU A 66 -1.89 1.25 -9.43
N ARG A 67 -0.89 1.45 -8.57
CA ARG A 67 0.51 1.09 -8.80
C ARG A 67 1.11 0.37 -7.60
N SER A 68 1.90 -0.64 -7.89
CA SER A 68 2.67 -1.37 -6.88
C SER A 68 4.14 -1.35 -7.27
N ALA A 69 5.03 -1.36 -6.29
CA ALA A 69 6.46 -1.26 -6.57
C ALA A 69 7.05 -2.57 -7.09
N VAL A 70 6.66 -3.70 -6.48
CA VAL A 70 7.22 -5.03 -6.77
C VAL A 70 6.14 -6.11 -6.82
N ALA A 71 6.48 -7.28 -7.34
CA ALA A 71 5.64 -8.48 -7.23
C ALA A 71 5.67 -9.02 -5.79
N TYR A 72 4.54 -9.57 -5.30
CA TYR A 72 4.42 -10.16 -3.97
C TYR A 72 4.98 -11.58 -3.96
N GLU A 73 6.31 -11.67 -3.95
CA GLU A 73 7.05 -12.96 -3.96
C GLU A 73 8.45 -12.78 -3.36
N GLY A 74 9.04 -13.86 -2.86
CA GLY A 74 10.41 -13.87 -2.37
C GLY A 74 10.68 -12.92 -1.19
N PRO A 75 11.76 -12.11 -1.23
CA PRO A 75 12.16 -11.31 -0.08
C PRO A 75 11.11 -10.29 0.40
N VAL A 76 10.31 -9.71 -0.51
CA VAL A 76 9.29 -8.74 -0.12
C VAL A 76 8.13 -9.39 0.60
N GLU A 77 7.74 -10.61 0.23
CA GLU A 77 6.70 -11.36 0.93
C GLU A 77 7.11 -11.60 2.38
N SER A 78 8.33 -12.11 2.61
CA SER A 78 8.89 -12.30 3.94
C SER A 78 8.93 -11.01 4.75
N ALA A 79 9.37 -9.90 4.14
CA ALA A 79 9.43 -8.60 4.79
C ALA A 79 8.03 -8.09 5.19
N ILE A 80 7.04 -8.21 4.31
CA ILE A 80 5.66 -7.78 4.59
C ILE A 80 5.02 -8.66 5.66
N GLN A 81 5.28 -9.97 5.69
CA GLN A 81 4.79 -10.87 6.74
C GLN A 81 5.34 -10.46 8.12
N ARG A 82 6.64 -10.20 8.23
CA ARG A 82 7.27 -9.72 9.47
C ARG A 82 6.73 -8.34 9.88
N PHE A 83 6.59 -7.45 8.93
CA PHE A 83 6.00 -6.14 9.16
C PHE A 83 4.57 -6.25 9.71
N LYS A 84 3.74 -7.13 9.16
CA LYS A 84 2.34 -7.32 9.58
C LYS A 84 2.17 -8.04 10.92
N TYR A 85 2.96 -9.10 11.16
CA TYR A 85 2.64 -10.08 12.19
C TYR A 85 3.69 -10.24 13.27
N GLN A 86 4.91 -9.74 13.05
CA GLN A 86 6.01 -9.83 14.01
C GLN A 86 6.41 -8.47 14.60
N GLY A 87 5.65 -7.41 14.32
CA GLY A 87 5.88 -6.08 14.90
C GLY A 87 7.12 -5.35 14.37
N TRP A 88 7.69 -5.77 13.23
CA TRP A 88 8.91 -5.16 12.67
C TRP A 88 8.62 -3.80 12.01
N ARG A 89 8.15 -2.83 12.83
CA ARG A 89 7.70 -1.50 12.38
C ARG A 89 8.77 -0.73 11.61
N ARG A 90 10.06 -0.95 11.89
CA ARG A 90 11.18 -0.29 11.20
C ARG A 90 11.28 -0.68 9.71
N LEU A 91 10.64 -1.75 9.28
CA LEU A 91 10.49 -2.08 7.86
C LEU A 91 9.66 -1.05 7.08
N ALA A 92 8.87 -0.22 7.75
CA ALA A 92 8.10 0.84 7.08
C ALA A 92 8.99 1.74 6.23
N SER A 93 10.17 2.12 6.74
CA SER A 93 11.09 3.02 6.04
C SER A 93 11.60 2.44 4.72
N PRO A 94 12.27 1.27 4.66
CA PRO A 94 12.73 0.71 3.38
C PRO A 94 11.58 0.29 2.46
N LEU A 95 10.45 -0.18 2.98
CA LEU A 95 9.28 -0.50 2.15
C LEU A 95 8.63 0.74 1.52
N ALA A 96 8.57 1.85 2.26
CA ALA A 96 8.08 3.13 1.72
C ALA A 96 9.04 3.72 0.67
N THR A 97 10.35 3.43 0.72
CA THR A 97 11.29 3.81 -0.35
C THR A 97 10.88 3.19 -1.68
N LEU A 98 10.50 1.91 -1.68
CA LEU A 98 10.02 1.23 -2.89
C LEU A 98 8.78 1.92 -3.48
N ILE A 99 7.85 2.34 -2.62
CA ILE A 99 6.66 3.09 -3.05
C ILE A 99 7.07 4.46 -3.61
N ALA A 100 7.93 5.19 -2.92
CA ALA A 100 8.37 6.52 -3.34
C ALA A 100 9.06 6.48 -4.71
N GLU A 101 9.94 5.51 -4.94
CA GLU A 101 10.57 5.27 -6.25
C GLU A 101 9.51 5.06 -7.35
N ARG A 102 8.48 4.25 -7.07
CA ARG A 102 7.39 4.00 -8.03
C ARG A 102 6.58 5.27 -8.31
N VAL A 103 6.29 6.06 -7.27
CA VAL A 103 5.58 7.34 -7.40
C VAL A 103 6.36 8.31 -8.28
N LEU A 104 7.68 8.39 -8.09
CA LEU A 104 8.57 9.28 -8.88
C LEU A 104 8.69 8.80 -10.32
N VAL A 105 8.99 7.53 -10.54
CA VAL A 105 9.19 6.94 -11.89
C VAL A 105 7.94 7.08 -12.77
N GLU A 106 6.74 6.95 -12.17
CA GLU A 106 5.48 7.08 -12.90
C GLU A 106 4.92 8.51 -12.93
N GLY A 107 5.60 9.48 -12.35
CA GLY A 107 5.13 10.86 -12.28
C GLY A 107 3.75 11.00 -11.62
N LEU A 108 3.50 10.24 -10.53
CA LEU A 108 2.21 10.25 -9.86
C LEU A 108 2.04 11.51 -9.02
N ALA A 109 1.41 12.54 -9.61
CA ALA A 109 1.17 13.79 -8.94
C ALA A 109 -0.04 13.68 -7.99
N ALA A 110 0.17 14.09 -6.73
CA ALA A 110 -0.88 14.18 -5.72
C ALA A 110 -0.63 15.35 -4.76
N SER A 111 -1.68 15.77 -4.05
CA SER A 111 -1.59 16.83 -3.03
C SER A 111 -1.37 16.26 -1.63
N MET A 112 -1.85 15.05 -1.38
CA MET A 112 -1.82 14.43 -0.06
C MET A 112 -1.76 12.91 -0.10
N VAL A 113 -1.35 12.31 1.03
CA VAL A 113 -1.27 10.86 1.22
C VAL A 113 -2.17 10.42 2.37
N VAL A 114 -3.01 9.44 2.11
CA VAL A 114 -3.93 8.80 3.06
C VAL A 114 -3.57 7.32 3.20
N ALA A 115 -3.60 6.80 4.40
CA ALA A 115 -3.43 5.36 4.65
C ALA A 115 -4.76 4.62 4.51
N VAL A 116 -4.74 3.39 4.02
CA VAL A 116 -5.87 2.46 4.16
C VAL A 116 -6.06 2.16 5.65
N PRO A 117 -7.24 2.43 6.23
CA PRO A 117 -7.47 2.17 7.65
C PRO A 117 -7.70 0.68 7.92
N LEU A 118 -7.13 0.20 9.01
CA LEU A 118 -7.46 -1.10 9.57
C LEU A 118 -8.79 -1.03 10.34
N HIS A 119 -9.45 -2.18 10.47
CA HIS A 119 -10.51 -2.32 11.45
C HIS A 119 -9.92 -2.28 12.86
N ARG A 120 -10.64 -1.68 13.81
CA ARG A 120 -10.18 -1.47 15.20
C ARG A 120 -9.66 -2.76 15.87
N ASP A 121 -10.34 -3.90 15.65
CA ASP A 121 -9.92 -5.17 16.27
C ASP A 121 -8.59 -5.66 15.68
N ARG A 122 -8.39 -5.51 14.37
CA ARG A 122 -7.11 -5.86 13.74
C ARG A 122 -5.98 -4.94 14.16
N GLU A 123 -6.29 -3.66 14.35
CA GLU A 123 -5.32 -2.68 14.83
C GLU A 123 -4.93 -2.98 16.28
N ARG A 124 -5.90 -3.31 17.16
CA ARG A 124 -5.63 -3.74 18.53
C ARG A 124 -4.77 -5.02 18.57
N GLN A 125 -5.13 -6.03 17.78
CA GLN A 125 -4.37 -7.29 17.71
C GLN A 125 -2.94 -7.08 17.20
N ARG A 126 -2.75 -6.21 16.22
CA ARG A 126 -1.45 -5.94 15.58
C ARG A 126 -0.64 -4.89 16.33
N GLY A 127 -1.29 -4.02 17.09
CA GLY A 127 -0.70 -2.90 17.83
C GLY A 127 -0.33 -1.69 16.97
N PHE A 128 -0.63 -1.72 15.66
CA PHE A 128 -0.39 -0.61 14.72
C PHE A 128 -1.07 -0.83 13.38
N ASN A 129 -1.25 0.26 12.62
CA ASN A 129 -1.65 0.20 11.21
C ASN A 129 -0.42 0.31 10.31
N GLN A 130 -0.09 -0.74 9.57
CA GLN A 130 1.06 -0.77 8.65
C GLN A 130 0.95 0.29 7.53
N ALA A 131 -0.26 0.52 7.01
CA ALA A 131 -0.48 1.50 5.96
C ALA A 131 -0.22 2.94 6.47
N GLU A 132 -0.50 3.23 7.75
CA GLU A 132 -0.18 4.52 8.36
C GLU A 132 1.32 4.75 8.47
N LEU A 133 2.09 3.74 8.88
CA LEU A 133 3.55 3.83 8.92
C LEU A 133 4.12 4.05 7.52
N LEU A 134 3.62 3.34 6.51
CA LEU A 134 4.01 3.53 5.11
C LEU A 134 3.65 4.92 4.60
N ALA A 135 2.43 5.41 4.89
CA ALA A 135 1.98 6.73 4.49
C ALA A 135 2.80 7.84 5.16
N HIS A 136 3.13 7.68 6.46
CA HIS A 136 4.02 8.61 7.18
C HIS A 136 5.39 8.71 6.51
N GLU A 137 6.01 7.58 6.24
CA GLU A 137 7.31 7.51 5.59
C GLU A 137 7.28 8.04 4.14
N LEU A 138 6.21 7.76 3.40
CA LEU A 138 6.03 8.30 2.05
C LEU A 138 5.91 9.83 2.07
N ARG A 139 5.13 10.40 2.99
CA ARG A 139 5.04 11.87 3.15
C ARG A 139 6.39 12.51 3.42
N ARG A 140 7.20 11.91 4.31
CA ARG A 140 8.56 12.41 4.60
C ARG A 140 9.47 12.43 3.37
N ARG A 141 9.31 11.50 2.44
CA ARG A 141 10.15 11.37 1.22
C ARG A 141 9.68 12.24 0.07
N THR A 142 8.37 12.46 -0.02
CA THR A 142 7.75 13.15 -1.16
C THR A 142 7.35 14.59 -0.87
N GLY A 143 7.33 15.02 0.40
CA GLY A 143 6.81 16.32 0.81
C GLY A 143 5.28 16.43 0.72
N LEU A 144 4.57 15.35 0.36
CA LEU A 144 3.12 15.35 0.29
C LEU A 144 2.50 15.52 1.68
N ARG A 145 1.34 16.18 1.75
CA ARG A 145 0.69 16.53 3.01
C ARG A 145 -0.14 15.38 3.58
N ALA A 146 -0.38 15.41 4.89
CA ALA A 146 -1.45 14.66 5.50
C ALA A 146 -2.81 15.29 5.17
N PRO A 147 -3.90 14.50 5.09
CA PRO A 147 -5.23 15.04 4.86
C PRO A 147 -5.74 15.81 6.09
N PRO A 148 -6.69 16.76 5.91
CA PRO A 148 -7.27 17.53 7.02
C PRO A 148 -8.33 16.75 7.82
N GLY A 149 -8.58 15.51 7.48
CA GLY A 149 -9.52 14.59 8.11
C GLY A 149 -9.00 13.17 8.13
N ARG A 150 -9.91 12.20 8.32
CA ARG A 150 -9.57 10.78 8.45
C ARG A 150 -10.44 9.93 7.55
N LEU A 151 -9.83 8.99 6.84
CA LEU A 151 -10.53 7.87 6.24
C LEU A 151 -10.69 6.80 7.33
N LEU A 152 -11.92 6.35 7.56
CA LEU A 152 -12.25 5.37 8.60
C LEU A 152 -12.79 4.10 7.99
N ARG A 153 -12.51 2.97 8.61
CA ARG A 153 -13.15 1.70 8.33
C ARG A 153 -14.31 1.51 9.31
N ILE A 154 -15.54 1.62 8.80
CA ILE A 154 -16.77 1.61 9.59
C ILE A 154 -17.44 0.24 9.71
N ARG A 155 -16.99 -0.75 8.91
CA ARG A 155 -17.54 -2.12 8.93
C ARG A 155 -16.43 -3.15 9.08
N THR A 156 -16.68 -4.16 9.95
CA THR A 156 -15.87 -5.36 10.03
C THR A 156 -16.12 -6.21 8.79
N THR A 157 -15.07 -6.60 8.10
CA THR A 157 -15.16 -7.59 7.04
C THR A 157 -14.48 -8.86 7.56
N ALA A 158 -15.22 -9.98 7.57
CA ALA A 158 -14.69 -11.25 8.05
C ALA A 158 -13.40 -11.65 7.30
N PRO A 159 -12.40 -12.22 8.02
CA PRO A 159 -11.29 -12.87 7.35
C PRO A 159 -11.85 -14.07 6.59
N GLN A 160 -11.85 -14.04 5.28
CA GLN A 160 -12.22 -15.23 4.51
C GLN A 160 -10.98 -16.01 4.12
N VAL A 161 -10.94 -17.24 4.59
CA VAL A 161 -10.06 -18.30 4.10
C VAL A 161 -10.70 -18.77 2.79
N GLY A 162 -10.12 -18.37 1.66
CA GLY A 162 -10.60 -18.79 0.34
C GLY A 162 -10.24 -17.82 -0.78
N ASN A 163 -10.08 -18.35 -1.99
CA ASN A 163 -9.62 -17.63 -3.19
C ASN A 163 -10.72 -16.86 -3.94
N ASP A 164 -11.88 -16.62 -3.36
CA ASP A 164 -12.99 -16.02 -4.08
C ASP A 164 -12.82 -14.50 -4.24
N ARG A 165 -12.47 -14.11 -5.47
CA ARG A 165 -12.27 -12.73 -5.90
C ARG A 165 -13.54 -11.89 -5.81
N LEU A 166 -14.71 -12.47 -6.10
CA LEU A 166 -15.99 -11.77 -6.12
C LEU A 166 -16.41 -11.36 -4.71
N HIS A 167 -16.23 -12.25 -3.75
CA HIS A 167 -16.53 -11.97 -2.33
C HIS A 167 -15.65 -10.86 -1.75
N ARG A 168 -14.40 -10.69 -2.20
CA ARG A 168 -13.55 -9.59 -1.75
C ARG A 168 -14.10 -8.22 -2.13
N TRP A 169 -14.75 -8.09 -3.30
CA TRP A 169 -15.38 -6.83 -3.73
C TRP A 169 -16.63 -6.52 -2.92
N GLN A 170 -17.48 -7.52 -2.68
CA GLN A 170 -18.71 -7.36 -1.90
C GLN A 170 -18.41 -7.01 -0.44
N ASN A 171 -17.40 -7.66 0.14
CA ASN A 171 -17.03 -7.47 1.53
C ASN A 171 -16.57 -6.06 1.88
N VAL A 172 -15.94 -5.33 0.95
CA VAL A 172 -15.39 -4.00 1.24
C VAL A 172 -16.27 -2.85 0.73
N LYS A 173 -17.35 -3.13 0.00
CA LYS A 173 -18.27 -2.11 -0.49
C LYS A 173 -18.93 -1.40 0.68
N GLY A 174 -18.81 -0.04 0.75
CA GLY A 174 -19.36 0.77 1.85
C GLY A 174 -18.71 0.49 3.22
N ALA A 175 -17.49 -0.08 3.24
CA ALA A 175 -16.78 -0.35 4.49
C ALA A 175 -15.92 0.84 4.95
N PHE A 176 -15.81 1.89 4.14
CA PHE A 176 -14.99 3.06 4.43
C PHE A 176 -15.81 4.33 4.35
N GLU A 177 -15.42 5.33 5.14
CA GLU A 177 -16.06 6.63 5.22
C GLU A 177 -14.99 7.71 5.39
N TRP A 178 -15.12 8.80 4.65
CA TRP A 178 -14.33 10.00 4.90
C TRP A 178 -14.98 10.86 5.99
N ARG A 179 -14.21 11.19 7.04
CA ARG A 179 -14.61 12.13 8.09
C ARG A 179 -13.64 13.30 8.14
N GLY A 180 -14.09 14.43 7.67
CA GLY A 180 -13.33 15.67 7.64
C GLY A 180 -13.93 16.72 6.69
N PRO A 181 -13.25 17.82 6.52
CA PRO A 181 -13.65 18.84 5.54
C PRO A 181 -13.67 18.28 4.13
N GLN A 182 -14.40 18.92 3.23
CA GLN A 182 -14.39 18.61 1.80
C GLN A 182 -12.98 18.69 1.21
N LEU A 183 -12.62 17.72 0.41
CA LEU A 183 -11.29 17.64 -0.21
C LEU A 183 -11.12 18.57 -1.42
N SER A 184 -12.22 19.18 -1.87
CA SER A 184 -12.24 20.28 -2.86
C SER A 184 -11.45 19.96 -4.15
N GLY A 185 -11.67 18.78 -4.71
CA GLY A 185 -11.02 18.35 -5.95
C GLY A 185 -9.54 17.99 -5.83
N ARG A 186 -8.97 17.98 -4.62
CA ARG A 186 -7.54 17.67 -4.42
C ARG A 186 -7.25 16.21 -4.76
N SER A 187 -6.12 15.99 -5.43
CA SER A 187 -5.62 14.64 -5.74
C SER A 187 -5.07 13.94 -4.51
N VAL A 188 -5.36 12.65 -4.36
CA VAL A 188 -5.03 11.86 -3.17
C VAL A 188 -4.31 10.57 -3.55
N ILE A 189 -3.17 10.28 -2.90
CA ILE A 189 -2.58 8.95 -2.90
C ILE A 189 -3.13 8.17 -1.70
N VAL A 190 -3.69 6.98 -1.97
CA VAL A 190 -4.08 5.99 -0.94
C VAL A 190 -3.03 4.89 -0.87
N VAL A 191 -2.45 4.68 0.32
CA VAL A 191 -1.35 3.73 0.55
C VAL A 191 -1.86 2.47 1.25
N ASP A 192 -1.43 1.30 0.74
CA ASP A 192 -1.54 0.01 1.43
C ASP A 192 -0.23 -0.78 1.26
N ASP A 193 -0.08 -1.91 1.94
CA ASP A 193 1.10 -2.76 1.80
C ASP A 193 1.01 -3.68 0.57
N VAL A 194 -0.12 -4.34 0.32
CA VAL A 194 -0.30 -5.32 -0.77
C VAL A 194 -1.60 -5.11 -1.52
N ALA A 195 -1.51 -5.03 -2.82
CA ALA A 195 -2.67 -5.11 -3.71
C ALA A 195 -2.86 -6.56 -4.20
N THR A 196 -4.06 -7.09 -4.00
CA THR A 196 -4.53 -8.31 -4.66
C THR A 196 -5.46 -7.92 -5.82
N THR A 197 -6.75 -7.88 -5.59
CA THR A 197 -7.75 -7.43 -6.58
C THR A 197 -7.85 -5.91 -6.71
N GLY A 198 -7.34 -5.14 -5.73
CA GLY A 198 -7.49 -3.70 -5.61
C GLY A 198 -8.82 -3.25 -4.95
N ALA A 199 -9.66 -4.19 -4.52
CA ALA A 199 -10.99 -3.90 -3.97
C ALA A 199 -10.95 -2.96 -2.76
N THR A 200 -10.00 -3.16 -1.84
CA THR A 200 -9.85 -2.29 -0.65
C THR A 200 -9.53 -0.85 -1.05
N LEU A 201 -8.56 -0.69 -1.96
CA LEU A 201 -8.16 0.63 -2.45
C LEU A 201 -9.29 1.32 -3.23
N GLU A 202 -10.05 0.57 -4.01
CA GLU A 202 -11.22 1.08 -4.72
C GLU A 202 -12.31 1.56 -3.76
N ALA A 203 -12.60 0.79 -2.70
CA ALA A 203 -13.58 1.18 -1.69
C ALA A 203 -13.12 2.43 -0.89
N CYS A 204 -11.80 2.54 -0.61
CA CYS A 204 -11.23 3.76 -0.02
C CYS A 204 -11.36 4.95 -0.97
N ALA A 205 -11.11 4.75 -2.27
CA ALA A 205 -11.24 5.78 -3.27
C ALA A 205 -12.69 6.26 -3.42
N SER A 206 -13.68 5.34 -3.37
CA SER A 206 -15.10 5.70 -3.36
C SER A 206 -15.43 6.68 -2.22
N ALA A 207 -15.04 6.32 -1.00
CA ALA A 207 -15.27 7.15 0.18
C ALA A 207 -14.55 8.52 0.10
N LEU A 208 -13.36 8.57 -0.49
CA LEU A 208 -12.64 9.84 -0.70
C LEU A 208 -13.31 10.70 -1.76
N ASN A 209 -13.83 10.10 -2.85
CA ASN A 209 -14.56 10.81 -3.90
C ASN A 209 -15.88 11.39 -3.35
N GLU A 210 -16.58 10.64 -2.50
CA GLU A 210 -17.75 11.11 -1.74
C GLU A 210 -17.37 12.31 -0.83
N GLY A 211 -16.15 12.31 -0.28
CA GLY A 211 -15.55 13.42 0.46
C GLY A 211 -15.04 14.58 -0.42
N GLY A 212 -15.32 14.55 -1.74
CA GLY A 212 -14.94 15.61 -2.68
C GLY A 212 -13.50 15.55 -3.17
N ALA A 213 -12.83 14.38 -3.10
CA ALA A 213 -11.51 14.22 -3.70
C ALA A 213 -11.59 14.33 -5.23
N GLY A 214 -10.51 14.83 -5.83
CA GLY A 214 -10.22 14.73 -7.25
C GLY A 214 -9.67 13.34 -7.60
N PRO A 215 -8.62 13.26 -8.45
CA PRO A 215 -8.02 11.98 -8.79
C PRO A 215 -7.51 11.23 -7.57
N VAL A 216 -7.94 9.97 -7.39
CA VAL A 216 -7.46 9.08 -6.33
C VAL A 216 -6.57 8.01 -6.93
N ILE A 217 -5.33 7.93 -6.43
CA ILE A 217 -4.29 7.00 -6.89
C ILE A 217 -3.98 6.02 -5.77
N GLY A 218 -4.15 4.72 -6.00
CA GLY A 218 -3.71 3.69 -5.08
C GLY A 218 -2.24 3.36 -5.28
N VAL A 219 -1.47 3.26 -4.19
CA VAL A 219 -0.09 2.79 -4.23
C VAL A 219 0.16 1.72 -3.18
N THR A 220 0.93 0.69 -3.53
CA THR A 220 1.30 -0.39 -2.60
C THR A 220 2.76 -0.79 -2.75
N VAL A 221 3.30 -1.42 -1.72
CA VAL A 221 4.64 -2.03 -1.78
C VAL A 221 4.63 -3.16 -2.81
N ALA A 222 3.68 -4.07 -2.69
CA ALA A 222 3.68 -5.25 -3.53
C ALA A 222 2.30 -5.56 -4.14
N ARG A 223 2.32 -6.35 -5.23
CA ARG A 223 1.13 -6.86 -5.89
C ARG A 223 1.19 -8.38 -6.04
N VAL A 224 0.11 -9.03 -5.64
CA VAL A 224 -0.08 -10.46 -5.94
C VAL A 224 -0.36 -10.63 -7.43
N ARG A 225 0.33 -11.57 -8.07
CA ARG A 225 0.06 -11.96 -9.46
C ARG A 225 -1.33 -12.60 -9.53
N ILE A 226 -2.12 -12.17 -10.50
CA ILE A 226 -3.52 -12.61 -10.66
C ILE A 226 -3.62 -13.47 -11.90
#